data_335d7cf2f0a30cd7f74ec5d47342457b
#
_entry.id   335d7cf2f0a30cd7f74ec5d47342457b
#
_cell.length_a   1.000
_cell.length_b   1.000
_cell.length_c   1.000
_cell.angle_alpha   90.00
_cell.angle_beta   90.00
_cell.angle_gamma   90.00
#
_symmetry.space_group_name_H-M   'P 1'
#
loop_
_entity.id
_entity.type
_entity.pdbx_description
1 polymer ?
#
loop_
_entity_poly.entity_id
_entity_poly.type
_entity_poly.pdbx_seq_one_letter_code
_entity_poly.pdbx_strand_id
1 'polypeptide(L)'
;MSKAQTKDHEIVSIYPFSDEEVDQLMTHSGECVLMWATKDGWPVGVTHAFVWHDGKIWLTFASHRHRAAAIRRDPRVSVNVSSEAYPPNAPAEWPRGAITFKGTGEFFEDDETKEWFYRALSKKVSPNDQAGEEAFYNILNSPLRTILAITPVKKIMYNAGLAGRHMAGTVDESELGERLPGDRERMNAERAKRGLPPR
;
A
#
# COMPACT_ATOMS: atom_id res chain seq x y z
N MET A 1 -12.45 -10.68 -33.25
CA MET A 1 -11.09 -10.21 -32.94
C MET A 1 -11.04 -9.92 -31.46
N SER A 2 -10.40 -10.78 -30.66
CA SER A 2 -10.17 -10.55 -29.23
C SER A 2 -9.28 -9.31 -29.08
N LYS A 3 -9.77 -8.27 -28.39
CA LYS A 3 -8.90 -7.16 -27.95
C LYS A 3 -7.87 -7.77 -27.04
N ALA A 4 -6.60 -7.80 -27.46
CA ALA A 4 -5.49 -8.14 -26.57
C ALA A 4 -5.65 -7.27 -25.32
N GLN A 5 -5.77 -7.93 -24.17
CA GLN A 5 -5.90 -7.25 -22.89
C GLN A 5 -4.62 -6.44 -22.69
N THR A 6 -4.75 -5.11 -22.76
CA THR A 6 -3.59 -4.22 -22.63
C THR A 6 -3.01 -4.47 -21.24
N LYS A 7 -1.72 -4.88 -21.16
CA LYS A 7 -1.03 -5.08 -19.88
C LYS A 7 -1.13 -3.79 -19.07
N ASP A 8 -1.53 -3.89 -17.81
CA ASP A 8 -1.58 -2.72 -16.92
C ASP A 8 -0.15 -2.27 -16.62
N HIS A 9 0.30 -1.25 -17.32
CA HIS A 9 1.69 -0.78 -17.27
C HIS A 9 2.07 -0.23 -15.89
N GLU A 10 1.10 0.18 -15.08
CA GLU A 10 1.35 0.68 -13.73
C GLU A 10 1.84 -0.41 -12.75
N ILE A 11 1.50 -1.69 -13.02
CA ILE A 11 1.93 -2.80 -12.15
C ILE A 11 3.30 -3.37 -12.51
N VAL A 12 3.89 -2.94 -13.62
CA VAL A 12 5.23 -3.38 -14.04
C VAL A 12 6.27 -2.49 -13.38
N SER A 13 7.10 -3.09 -12.54
CA SER A 13 8.21 -2.40 -11.88
C SER A 13 9.52 -3.15 -12.08
N ILE A 14 10.55 -2.42 -12.45
CA ILE A 14 11.92 -2.95 -12.47
C ILE A 14 12.54 -3.03 -11.06
N TYR A 15 11.86 -2.46 -10.06
CA TYR A 15 12.28 -2.49 -8.66
C TYR A 15 11.18 -3.12 -7.78
N PRO A 16 10.91 -4.43 -7.94
CA PRO A 16 9.94 -5.13 -7.12
C PRO A 16 10.46 -5.33 -5.70
N PHE A 17 9.55 -5.56 -4.77
CA PHE A 17 9.84 -6.17 -3.49
C PHE A 17 9.63 -7.68 -3.59
N SER A 18 10.38 -8.47 -2.82
CA SER A 18 10.03 -9.86 -2.56
C SER A 18 8.78 -9.95 -1.67
N ASP A 19 8.17 -11.12 -1.58
CA ASP A 19 6.98 -11.28 -0.71
C ASP A 19 7.34 -11.08 0.77
N GLU A 20 8.55 -11.47 1.22
CA GLU A 20 9.06 -11.21 2.57
C GLU A 20 9.26 -9.70 2.82
N GLU A 21 9.80 -8.98 1.84
CA GLU A 21 9.97 -7.52 1.95
C GLU A 21 8.60 -6.81 1.98
N VAL A 22 7.60 -7.31 1.22
CA VAL A 22 6.23 -6.82 1.30
C VAL A 22 5.68 -7.00 2.71
N ASP A 23 5.77 -8.20 3.28
CA ASP A 23 5.28 -8.48 4.64
C ASP A 23 5.98 -7.62 5.70
N GLN A 24 7.28 -7.41 5.58
CA GLN A 24 8.04 -6.53 6.47
C GLN A 24 7.56 -5.08 6.36
N LEU A 25 7.45 -4.53 5.13
CA LEU A 25 6.97 -3.18 4.91
C LEU A 25 5.57 -2.98 5.49
N MET A 26 4.66 -3.93 5.25
CA MET A 26 3.27 -3.88 5.72
C MET A 26 3.15 -4.01 7.24
N THR A 27 3.97 -4.85 7.85
CA THR A 27 3.96 -5.09 9.29
C THR A 27 4.49 -3.88 10.06
N HIS A 28 5.58 -3.28 9.58
CA HIS A 28 6.31 -2.25 10.30
C HIS A 28 5.85 -0.83 10.01
N SER A 29 5.18 -0.57 8.88
CA SER A 29 4.63 0.76 8.60
C SER A 29 3.46 1.07 9.52
N GLY A 30 3.50 2.24 10.17
CA GLY A 30 2.46 2.69 11.11
C GLY A 30 1.18 3.14 10.42
N GLU A 31 1.29 3.64 9.18
CA GLU A 31 0.20 4.30 8.47
C GLU A 31 0.14 3.89 6.99
N CYS A 32 -1.05 4.03 6.43
CA CYS A 32 -1.30 3.89 5.00
C CYS A 32 -2.17 5.05 4.50
N VAL A 33 -2.19 5.29 3.19
CA VAL A 33 -3.15 6.19 2.55
C VAL A 33 -4.22 5.35 1.86
N LEU A 34 -5.44 5.39 2.40
CA LEU A 34 -6.63 4.81 1.76
C LEU A 34 -7.17 5.78 0.71
N MET A 35 -7.33 5.30 -0.53
CA MET A 35 -7.82 6.10 -1.67
C MET A 35 -9.09 5.47 -2.27
N TRP A 36 -10.05 6.33 -2.63
CA TRP A 36 -11.32 5.92 -3.26
C TRP A 36 -11.79 6.99 -4.25
N ALA A 37 -12.75 6.65 -5.12
CA ALA A 37 -13.41 7.59 -6.00
C ALA A 37 -14.69 8.15 -5.34
N THR A 38 -14.85 9.47 -5.35
CA THR A 38 -16.09 10.13 -4.91
C THR A 38 -17.20 9.95 -5.95
N LYS A 39 -18.45 10.33 -5.61
CA LYS A 39 -19.59 10.22 -6.53
C LYS A 39 -19.43 11.10 -7.78
N ASP A 40 -18.75 12.23 -7.62
CA ASP A 40 -18.44 13.20 -8.68
C ASP A 40 -17.09 12.94 -9.38
N GLY A 41 -16.47 11.78 -9.10
CA GLY A 41 -15.29 11.27 -9.84
C GLY A 41 -13.95 11.75 -9.30
N TRP A 42 -13.86 12.47 -8.19
CA TRP A 42 -12.58 12.87 -7.61
C TRP A 42 -11.88 11.69 -6.94
N PRO A 43 -10.59 11.48 -7.19
CA PRO A 43 -9.76 10.59 -6.37
C PRO A 43 -9.45 11.29 -5.05
N VAL A 44 -9.76 10.64 -3.93
CA VAL A 44 -9.48 11.17 -2.58
C VAL A 44 -8.62 10.18 -1.82
N GLY A 45 -7.62 10.67 -1.09
CA GLY A 45 -6.77 9.87 -0.21
C GLY A 45 -6.79 10.43 1.21
N VAL A 46 -6.80 9.54 2.21
CA VAL A 46 -6.73 9.88 3.64
C VAL A 46 -5.84 8.89 4.36
N THR A 47 -4.96 9.43 5.21
CA THR A 47 -4.08 8.63 6.05
C THR A 47 -4.85 7.92 7.16
N HIS A 48 -4.50 6.66 7.39
CA HIS A 48 -5.04 5.78 8.42
C HIS A 48 -3.95 4.92 9.05
N ALA A 49 -4.00 4.73 10.35
CA ALA A 49 -3.36 3.58 10.98
C ALA A 49 -4.07 2.29 10.49
N PHE A 50 -3.32 1.21 10.33
CA PHE A 50 -3.83 -0.05 9.80
C PHE A 50 -3.15 -1.26 10.44
N VAL A 51 -3.74 -2.43 10.28
CA VAL A 51 -3.15 -3.73 10.60
C VAL A 51 -3.03 -4.54 9.30
N TRP A 52 -1.86 -5.15 9.08
CA TRP A 52 -1.67 -6.17 8.07
C TRP A 52 -1.89 -7.53 8.69
N HIS A 53 -2.92 -8.24 8.28
CA HIS A 53 -3.27 -9.54 8.83
C HIS A 53 -3.93 -10.42 7.76
N ASP A 54 -3.48 -11.66 7.66
CA ASP A 54 -3.99 -12.67 6.72
C ASP A 54 -4.05 -12.17 5.27
N GLY A 55 -2.98 -11.49 4.82
CA GLY A 55 -2.89 -10.96 3.46
C GLY A 55 -3.88 -9.82 3.15
N LYS A 56 -4.52 -9.23 4.16
CA LYS A 56 -5.46 -8.11 4.03
C LYS A 56 -5.01 -6.90 4.83
N ILE A 57 -5.43 -5.73 4.36
CA ILE A 57 -5.22 -4.44 5.04
C ILE A 57 -6.50 -4.10 5.80
N TRP A 58 -6.38 -4.02 7.13
CA TRP A 58 -7.50 -3.76 8.03
C TRP A 58 -7.39 -2.35 8.60
N LEU A 59 -8.45 -1.57 8.50
CA LEU A 59 -8.52 -0.22 9.05
C LEU A 59 -9.95 0.13 9.51
N THR A 60 -10.09 1.22 10.26
CA THR A 60 -11.38 1.64 10.80
C THR A 60 -11.60 3.14 10.69
N PHE A 61 -12.86 3.51 10.58
CA PHE A 61 -13.32 4.90 10.62
C PHE A 61 -14.80 4.97 11.04
N ALA A 62 -15.28 6.17 11.32
CA ALA A 62 -16.69 6.35 11.69
C ALA A 62 -17.60 6.07 10.46
N SER A 63 -18.64 5.25 10.67
CA SER A 63 -19.54 4.74 9.63
C SER A 63 -20.29 5.82 8.86
N HIS A 64 -20.50 7.00 9.46
CA HIS A 64 -21.14 8.16 8.83
C HIS A 64 -20.21 9.01 7.94
N ARG A 65 -18.93 8.67 7.84
CA ARG A 65 -18.00 9.38 6.94
C ARG A 65 -18.35 9.12 5.48
N HIS A 66 -18.20 10.13 4.62
CA HIS A 66 -18.46 10.02 3.18
C HIS A 66 -17.74 8.85 2.51
N ARG A 67 -16.53 8.50 2.99
CA ARG A 67 -15.76 7.34 2.51
C ARG A 67 -16.51 6.03 2.69
N ALA A 68 -17.25 5.85 3.80
CA ALA A 68 -18.04 4.64 4.02
C ALA A 68 -19.11 4.45 2.92
N ALA A 69 -19.89 5.49 2.65
CA ALA A 69 -20.90 5.47 1.59
C ALA A 69 -20.26 5.31 0.19
N ALA A 70 -19.11 5.95 -0.06
CA ALA A 70 -18.41 5.83 -1.33
C ALA A 70 -17.90 4.41 -1.59
N ILE A 71 -17.27 3.77 -0.59
CA ILE A 71 -16.71 2.42 -0.71
C ILE A 71 -17.82 1.36 -0.72
N ARG A 72 -18.95 1.57 -0.01
CA ARG A 72 -20.12 0.69 -0.14
C ARG A 72 -20.73 0.74 -1.55
N ARG A 73 -20.69 1.89 -2.21
CA ARG A 73 -21.16 2.07 -3.59
C ARG A 73 -20.22 1.44 -4.62
N ASP A 74 -18.92 1.63 -4.45
CA ASP A 74 -17.87 1.05 -5.30
C ASP A 74 -16.74 0.54 -4.40
N PRO A 75 -16.63 -0.79 -4.19
CA PRO A 75 -15.69 -1.37 -3.24
C PRO A 75 -14.23 -1.32 -3.74
N ARG A 76 -13.98 -0.86 -4.95
CA ARG A 76 -12.63 -0.70 -5.50
C ARG A 76 -11.93 0.45 -4.81
N VAL A 77 -10.80 0.15 -4.19
CA VAL A 77 -9.96 1.10 -3.48
C VAL A 77 -8.50 0.92 -3.88
N SER A 78 -7.69 1.93 -3.59
CA SER A 78 -6.25 1.78 -3.57
C SER A 78 -5.72 2.11 -2.20
N VAL A 79 -4.64 1.44 -1.80
CA VAL A 79 -3.95 1.70 -0.53
C VAL A 79 -2.47 1.84 -0.81
N ASN A 80 -1.89 2.98 -0.44
CA ASN A 80 -0.45 3.17 -0.49
C ASN A 80 0.15 3.02 0.91
N VAL A 81 1.22 2.26 0.99
CA VAL A 81 2.05 2.09 2.18
C VAL A 81 3.49 2.44 1.80
N SER A 82 4.15 3.23 2.62
CA SER A 82 5.52 3.69 2.39
C SER A 82 6.39 3.44 3.62
N SER A 83 7.67 3.20 3.40
CA SER A 83 8.68 3.15 4.45
C SER A 83 8.86 4.47 5.21
N GLU A 84 8.33 5.58 4.69
CA GLU A 84 8.30 6.87 5.40
C GLU A 84 7.41 6.82 6.65
N ALA A 85 6.48 5.83 6.71
CA ALA A 85 5.64 5.56 7.86
C ALA A 85 6.27 4.60 8.90
N TYR A 86 7.54 4.29 8.79
CA TYR A 86 8.29 3.53 9.79
C TYR A 86 8.52 4.36 11.06
N PRO A 87 8.70 3.72 12.22
CA PRO A 87 9.11 4.43 13.42
C PRO A 87 10.49 5.11 13.22
N PRO A 88 10.76 6.21 13.94
CA PRO A 88 11.98 7.01 13.75
C PRO A 88 13.31 6.25 13.90
N ASN A 89 13.30 5.16 14.68
CA ASN A 89 14.45 4.30 14.95
C ASN A 89 14.40 2.97 14.16
N ALA A 90 13.69 2.94 13.03
CA ALA A 90 13.59 1.76 12.20
C ALA A 90 14.99 1.28 11.74
N PRO A 91 15.28 -0.03 11.82
CA PRO A 91 16.51 -0.61 11.35
C PRO A 91 16.80 -0.26 9.88
N ALA A 92 18.08 -0.09 9.56
CA ALA A 92 18.50 0.28 8.20
C ALA A 92 18.25 -0.84 7.17
N GLU A 93 18.25 -2.10 7.64
CA GLU A 93 18.00 -3.30 6.85
C GLU A 93 16.54 -3.50 6.46
N TRP A 94 15.60 -2.78 7.06
CA TRP A 94 14.20 -2.87 6.65
C TRP A 94 14.01 -2.36 5.22
N PRO A 95 13.13 -3.00 4.42
CA PRO A 95 12.92 -2.61 3.04
C PRO A 95 12.47 -1.16 2.90
N ARG A 96 13.07 -0.41 1.98
CA ARG A 96 12.77 1.01 1.73
C ARG A 96 12.05 1.19 0.41
N GLY A 97 11.02 2.04 0.41
CA GLY A 97 10.23 2.36 -0.77
C GLY A 97 8.74 2.41 -0.48
N ALA A 98 7.93 2.10 -1.49
CA ALA A 98 6.48 2.17 -1.37
C ALA A 98 5.77 1.10 -2.19
N ILE A 99 4.58 0.71 -1.73
CA ILE A 99 3.66 -0.18 -2.43
C ILE A 99 2.29 0.50 -2.51
N THR A 100 1.70 0.51 -3.69
CA THR A 100 0.27 0.82 -3.84
C THR A 100 -0.47 -0.45 -4.23
N PHE A 101 -1.40 -0.86 -3.40
CA PHE A 101 -2.32 -1.95 -3.71
C PHE A 101 -3.57 -1.39 -4.39
N LYS A 102 -3.98 -2.00 -5.51
CA LYS A 102 -5.37 -1.96 -5.99
C LYS A 102 -6.10 -3.11 -5.31
N GLY A 103 -7.22 -2.86 -4.68
CA GLY A 103 -7.91 -3.88 -3.88
C GLY A 103 -9.43 -3.67 -3.82
N THR A 104 -10.08 -4.62 -3.17
CA THR A 104 -11.52 -4.59 -2.92
C THR A 104 -11.79 -4.56 -1.43
N GLY A 105 -12.59 -3.59 -1.01
CA GLY A 105 -12.97 -3.37 0.39
C GLY A 105 -14.24 -4.13 0.80
N GLU A 106 -14.22 -4.71 1.98
CA GLU A 106 -15.35 -5.38 2.64
C GLU A 106 -15.52 -4.81 4.05
N PHE A 107 -16.76 -4.55 4.44
CA PHE A 107 -17.07 -3.98 5.75
C PHE A 107 -17.44 -5.05 6.77
N PHE A 108 -16.97 -4.88 8.00
CA PHE A 108 -17.24 -5.75 9.15
C PHE A 108 -17.77 -4.91 10.32
N GLU A 109 -18.80 -5.44 10.97
CA GLU A 109 -19.47 -4.78 12.11
C GLU A 109 -19.74 -5.74 13.27
N ASP A 110 -19.35 -7.02 13.13
CA ASP A 110 -19.49 -8.05 14.15
C ASP A 110 -18.49 -7.85 15.31
N ASP A 111 -18.87 -8.32 16.49
CA ASP A 111 -18.11 -8.09 17.71
C ASP A 111 -16.80 -8.89 17.76
N GLU A 112 -16.73 -10.07 17.13
CA GLU A 112 -15.53 -10.89 17.07
C GLU A 112 -14.43 -10.16 16.27
N THR A 113 -14.79 -9.65 15.09
CA THR A 113 -13.86 -8.86 14.26
C THR A 113 -13.43 -7.57 14.96
N LYS A 114 -14.36 -6.87 15.64
CA LYS A 114 -14.01 -5.66 16.40
C LYS A 114 -13.02 -5.94 17.52
N GLU A 115 -13.23 -7.01 18.30
CA GLU A 115 -12.37 -7.32 19.44
C GLU A 115 -10.93 -7.55 19.01
N TRP A 116 -10.68 -8.50 18.10
CA TRP A 116 -9.31 -8.80 17.70
C TRP A 116 -8.64 -7.63 16.96
N PHE A 117 -9.38 -6.98 16.05
CA PHE A 117 -8.79 -5.92 15.23
C PHE A 117 -8.49 -4.66 16.06
N TYR A 118 -9.40 -4.24 16.94
CA TYR A 118 -9.16 -3.07 17.79
C TYR A 118 -8.02 -3.31 18.76
N ARG A 119 -7.87 -4.51 19.33
CA ARG A 119 -6.71 -4.89 20.13
C ARG A 119 -5.41 -4.83 19.33
N ALA A 120 -5.39 -5.43 18.14
CA ALA A 120 -4.22 -5.42 17.29
C ALA A 120 -3.82 -3.99 16.86
N LEU A 121 -4.79 -3.15 16.50
CA LEU A 121 -4.54 -1.77 16.13
C LEU A 121 -4.06 -0.93 17.32
N SER A 122 -4.67 -1.10 18.50
CA SER A 122 -4.27 -0.38 19.71
C SER A 122 -2.84 -0.71 20.12
N LYS A 123 -2.48 -1.98 20.09
CA LYS A 123 -1.10 -2.43 20.34
C LYS A 123 -0.09 -1.84 19.35
N LYS A 124 -0.47 -1.76 18.08
CA LYS A 124 0.38 -1.18 17.01
C LYS A 124 0.59 0.33 17.20
N VAL A 125 -0.46 1.06 17.61
CA VAL A 125 -0.41 2.51 17.80
C VAL A 125 0.28 2.91 19.10
N SER A 126 0.17 2.09 20.14
CA SER A 126 0.77 2.33 21.47
C SER A 126 1.70 1.18 21.87
N PRO A 127 2.79 0.92 21.12
CA PRO A 127 3.67 -0.20 21.39
C PRO A 127 4.36 -0.03 22.74
N ASN A 128 4.33 -1.08 23.59
CA ASN A 128 4.93 -1.10 24.93
C ASN A 128 4.29 -0.13 25.96
N ASP A 129 3.11 0.40 25.68
CA ASP A 129 2.33 1.25 26.58
C ASP A 129 0.93 0.64 26.80
N GLN A 130 0.78 -0.19 27.83
CA GLN A 130 -0.47 -0.87 28.15
C GLN A 130 -1.61 0.11 28.44
N ALA A 131 -1.33 1.24 29.10
CA ALA A 131 -2.35 2.24 29.42
C ALA A 131 -2.82 2.96 28.13
N GLY A 132 -1.88 3.30 27.25
CA GLY A 132 -2.17 3.87 25.94
C GLY A 132 -2.93 2.91 25.04
N GLU A 133 -2.56 1.62 25.04
CA GLU A 133 -3.27 0.56 24.31
C GLU A 133 -4.73 0.47 24.74
N GLU A 134 -4.99 0.41 26.06
CA GLU A 134 -6.34 0.31 26.60
C GLU A 134 -7.16 1.59 26.32
N ALA A 135 -6.54 2.76 26.49
CA ALA A 135 -7.20 4.03 26.19
C ALA A 135 -7.60 4.13 24.72
N PHE A 136 -6.73 3.71 23.80
CA PHE A 136 -7.01 3.73 22.36
C PHE A 136 -8.06 2.69 21.97
N TYR A 137 -8.01 1.48 22.54
CA TYR A 137 -9.06 0.47 22.36
C TYR A 137 -10.44 1.03 22.75
N ASN A 138 -10.56 1.69 23.90
CA ASN A 138 -11.82 2.28 24.36
C ASN A 138 -12.34 3.38 23.41
N ILE A 139 -11.45 4.14 22.77
CA ILE A 139 -11.82 5.10 21.72
C ILE A 139 -12.33 4.39 20.45
N LEU A 140 -11.71 3.27 20.09
CA LEU A 140 -12.11 2.48 18.92
C LEU A 140 -13.44 1.76 19.14
N ASN A 141 -13.68 1.26 20.35
CA ASN A 141 -14.90 0.51 20.68
C ASN A 141 -16.14 1.44 20.79
N SER A 142 -16.50 2.05 19.68
CA SER A 142 -17.60 3.00 19.53
C SER A 142 -18.67 2.44 18.60
N PRO A 143 -19.96 2.59 18.90
CA PRO A 143 -21.06 2.10 18.05
C PRO A 143 -21.11 2.78 16.68
N LEU A 144 -20.43 3.92 16.51
CA LEU A 144 -20.36 4.62 15.23
C LEU A 144 -19.18 4.18 14.35
N ARG A 145 -18.37 3.20 14.76
CA ARG A 145 -17.24 2.72 13.97
C ARG A 145 -17.60 1.49 13.13
N THR A 146 -17.01 1.45 11.96
CA THR A 146 -17.01 0.29 11.06
C THR A 146 -15.59 -0.09 10.72
N ILE A 147 -15.35 -1.36 10.44
CA ILE A 147 -14.06 -1.89 10.03
C ILE A 147 -14.11 -2.12 8.51
N LEU A 148 -13.03 -1.82 7.83
CA LEU A 148 -12.84 -2.10 6.41
C LEU A 148 -11.64 -3.04 6.28
N ALA A 149 -11.87 -4.23 5.73
CA ALA A 149 -10.82 -5.13 5.26
C ALA A 149 -10.65 -4.95 3.76
N ILE A 150 -9.41 -4.81 3.30
CA ILE A 150 -9.10 -4.65 1.88
C ILE A 150 -8.28 -5.84 1.44
N THR A 151 -8.84 -6.59 0.48
CA THR A 151 -8.15 -7.70 -0.17
C THR A 151 -7.36 -7.15 -1.37
N PRO A 152 -6.02 -7.24 -1.37
CA PRO A 152 -5.19 -6.83 -2.48
C PRO A 152 -5.48 -7.66 -3.74
N VAL A 153 -5.56 -6.99 -4.90
CA VAL A 153 -5.73 -7.62 -6.21
C VAL A 153 -4.49 -7.43 -7.08
N LYS A 154 -3.87 -6.26 -7.00
CA LYS A 154 -2.66 -5.90 -7.75
C LYS A 154 -1.75 -5.03 -6.90
N LYS A 155 -0.43 -5.16 -7.12
CA LYS A 155 0.62 -4.37 -6.47
C LYS A 155 1.30 -3.46 -7.50
N ILE A 156 1.55 -2.21 -7.13
CA ILE A 156 2.45 -1.28 -7.80
C ILE A 156 3.59 -1.03 -6.82
N MET A 157 4.81 -1.42 -7.17
CA MET A 157 5.93 -1.48 -6.24
C MET A 157 7.09 -0.59 -6.68
N TYR A 158 7.75 0.02 -5.71
CA TYR A 158 9.01 0.73 -5.90
C TYR A 158 9.93 0.45 -4.70
N ASN A 159 10.89 -0.47 -4.89
CA ASN A 159 11.92 -0.78 -3.92
C ASN A 159 13.07 0.22 -4.09
N ALA A 160 13.13 1.22 -3.20
CA ALA A 160 14.14 2.27 -3.26
C ALA A 160 15.55 1.75 -2.95
N GLY A 161 15.67 0.71 -2.12
CA GLY A 161 16.95 0.05 -1.84
C GLY A 161 17.54 -0.61 -3.09
N LEU A 162 16.73 -1.40 -3.80
CA LEU A 162 17.11 -2.02 -5.06
C LEU A 162 17.43 -0.96 -6.13
N ALA A 163 16.62 0.10 -6.23
CA ALA A 163 16.85 1.21 -7.15
C ALA A 163 18.19 1.91 -6.88
N GLY A 164 18.51 2.15 -5.59
CA GLY A 164 19.79 2.76 -5.19
C GLY A 164 20.99 1.88 -5.54
N ARG A 165 20.92 0.58 -5.27
CA ARG A 165 21.98 -0.39 -5.65
C ARG A 165 22.15 -0.47 -7.18
N HIS A 166 21.03 -0.45 -7.93
CA HIS A 166 21.09 -0.46 -9.40
C HIS A 166 21.76 0.82 -9.95
N MET A 167 21.43 2.00 -9.40
CA MET A 167 22.11 3.24 -9.78
C MET A 167 23.61 3.23 -9.44
N ALA A 168 24.01 2.55 -8.38
CA ALA A 168 25.41 2.37 -7.99
C ALA A 168 26.15 1.28 -8.81
N GLY A 169 25.45 0.57 -9.70
CA GLY A 169 26.03 -0.50 -10.52
C GLY A 169 26.37 -1.79 -9.73
N THR A 170 25.72 -2.02 -8.60
CA THR A 170 25.97 -3.17 -7.70
C THR A 170 24.83 -4.19 -7.70
N VAL A 171 23.95 -4.17 -8.70
CA VAL A 171 22.82 -5.08 -8.87
C VAL A 171 23.03 -5.94 -10.10
N ASP A 172 22.78 -7.25 -9.98
CA ASP A 172 22.66 -8.14 -11.14
C ASP A 172 21.32 -7.92 -11.86
N GLU A 173 21.33 -8.01 -13.20
CA GLU A 173 20.09 -7.86 -13.99
C GLU A 173 19.00 -8.87 -13.57
N SER A 174 19.36 -10.03 -13.03
CA SER A 174 18.43 -11.03 -12.52
C SER A 174 17.67 -10.61 -11.24
N GLU A 175 18.18 -9.61 -10.51
CA GLU A 175 17.50 -9.03 -9.34
C GLU A 175 16.41 -8.03 -9.77
N LEU A 176 16.46 -7.55 -11.00
CA LEU A 176 15.51 -6.57 -11.51
C LEU A 176 14.22 -7.23 -11.99
N GLY A 177 13.12 -6.52 -11.86
CA GLY A 177 11.85 -6.94 -12.40
C GLY A 177 11.76 -6.78 -13.93
N GLU A 178 10.67 -7.30 -14.46
CA GLU A 178 10.39 -7.23 -15.89
C GLU A 178 10.33 -5.78 -16.40
N ARG A 179 10.94 -5.52 -17.54
CA ARG A 179 10.80 -4.24 -18.26
C ARG A 179 9.61 -4.29 -19.21
N LEU A 180 8.97 -3.16 -19.46
CA LEU A 180 7.95 -3.06 -20.49
C LEU A 180 8.57 -3.25 -21.87
N PRO A 181 7.94 -4.05 -22.76
CA PRO A 181 8.37 -4.16 -24.14
C PRO A 181 8.47 -2.80 -24.81
N GLY A 182 9.56 -2.56 -25.51
CA GLY A 182 9.80 -1.31 -26.23
C GLY A 182 10.23 -0.11 -25.37
N ASP A 183 10.45 -0.27 -24.05
CA ASP A 183 10.91 0.86 -23.20
C ASP A 183 12.29 1.35 -23.59
N ARG A 184 13.22 0.44 -23.91
CA ARG A 184 14.57 0.79 -24.36
C ARG A 184 14.53 1.52 -25.69
N GLU A 185 13.73 1.05 -26.63
CA GLU A 185 13.55 1.66 -27.94
C GLU A 185 12.95 3.07 -27.82
N ARG A 186 11.88 3.21 -27.01
CA ARG A 186 11.27 4.53 -26.71
C ARG A 186 12.26 5.48 -26.09
N MET A 187 12.99 5.03 -25.07
CA MET A 187 14.02 5.83 -24.41
C MET A 187 15.10 6.27 -25.38
N ASN A 188 15.63 5.35 -26.21
CA ASN A 188 16.70 5.65 -27.16
C ASN A 188 16.22 6.57 -28.29
N ALA A 189 14.98 6.41 -28.76
CA ALA A 189 14.38 7.33 -29.71
C ALA A 189 14.25 8.75 -29.15
N GLU A 190 13.86 8.89 -27.89
CA GLU A 190 13.75 10.21 -27.24
C GLU A 190 15.11 10.82 -26.94
N ARG A 191 16.10 10.01 -26.55
CA ARG A 191 17.49 10.45 -26.38
C ARG A 191 18.08 10.95 -27.70
N ALA A 192 17.86 10.22 -28.80
CA ALA A 192 18.35 10.62 -30.12
C ALA A 192 17.80 11.99 -30.57
N LYS A 193 16.51 12.28 -30.31
CA LYS A 193 15.91 13.60 -30.58
C LYS A 193 16.61 14.74 -29.82
N ARG A 194 17.21 14.44 -28.67
CA ARG A 194 17.93 15.40 -27.82
C ARG A 194 19.45 15.40 -28.04
N GLY A 195 19.95 14.66 -29.03
CA GLY A 195 21.38 14.52 -29.30
C GLY A 195 22.16 13.76 -28.20
N LEU A 196 21.49 12.94 -27.39
CA LEU A 196 22.09 12.14 -26.34
C LEU A 196 22.42 10.73 -26.86
N PRO A 197 23.53 10.10 -26.39
CA PRO A 197 23.87 8.73 -26.79
C PRO A 197 22.82 7.73 -26.27
N PRO A 198 22.64 6.57 -26.93
CA PRO A 198 21.75 5.50 -26.45
C PRO A 198 22.21 5.00 -25.08
N ARG A 199 21.29 4.34 -24.37
CA ARG A 199 21.53 3.82 -23.03
C ARG A 199 21.21 2.32 -22.96
#